data_96e831a6c8dd39aa02236911bf110603
#
_entry.id   96e831a6c8dd39aa02236911bf110603
#
_cell.length_a   1.000
_cell.length_b   1.000
_cell.length_c   1.000
_cell.angle_alpha   90.00
_cell.angle_beta   90.00
_cell.angle_gamma   90.00
#
_symmetry.space_group_name_H-M   'P 1'
#
loop_
_entity.id
_entity.type
_entity.pdbx_description
1 polymer ?
#
loop_
_entity_poly.entity_id
_entity_poly.type
_entity_poly.pdbx_seq_one_letter_code
_entity_poly.pdbx_strand_id
1 'polypeptide(L)'
;DYRVVGRHAVFPDTTHDEVERINYLAQMNRHLYTRIVPGAKAAFESKVEPEFRKKNGREIANRQEARKALLENQEFCFWSAARRATMEQRQQAGRWTAIRQRESLAEIARELTENDERLQLDPNIEVPRYVSGVDHHCMPGSYHSEYFPGDVTNGANYDHAGFVTTAGLLGKYSD
;
A
#
# COMPACT_ATOMS: atom_id res chain seq x y z
N ASP A 1 4.00 16.60 5.22
CA ASP A 1 3.14 17.10 4.13
C ASP A 1 3.65 16.51 2.81
N TYR A 2 2.75 16.00 2.00
CA TYR A 2 3.06 15.37 0.71
C TYR A 2 3.79 16.34 -0.27
N ARG A 3 3.58 17.63 -0.13
CA ARG A 3 4.23 18.65 -0.98
C ARG A 3 5.77 18.68 -0.88
N VAL A 4 6.35 18.06 0.14
CA VAL A 4 7.81 17.97 0.31
C VAL A 4 8.43 16.72 -0.31
N VAL A 5 7.64 15.88 -0.96
CA VAL A 5 8.14 14.69 -1.66
C VAL A 5 8.96 15.12 -2.87
N GLY A 6 10.17 14.58 -3.01
CA GLY A 6 10.99 14.75 -4.20
C GLY A 6 10.27 14.24 -5.44
N ARG A 7 10.42 14.93 -6.56
CA ARG A 7 9.72 14.64 -7.81
C ARG A 7 10.72 14.38 -8.94
N HIS A 8 10.51 13.30 -9.64
CA HIS A 8 11.21 12.99 -10.88
C HIS A 8 10.33 13.31 -12.11
N ALA A 9 10.85 13.19 -13.31
CA ALA A 9 10.18 13.64 -14.53
C ALA A 9 8.83 12.96 -14.81
N VAL A 10 8.67 11.68 -14.43
CA VAL A 10 7.40 10.92 -14.58
C VAL A 10 6.55 10.90 -13.29
N PHE A 11 6.83 11.81 -12.36
CA PHE A 11 6.04 11.95 -11.15
C PHE A 11 4.73 12.70 -11.47
N PRO A 12 3.55 12.13 -11.19
CA PRO A 12 2.29 12.76 -11.57
C PRO A 12 2.04 14.10 -10.84
N ASP A 13 1.57 15.08 -11.58
CA ASP A 13 1.10 16.34 -10.99
C ASP A 13 -0.16 16.14 -10.17
N THR A 14 -0.22 16.80 -9.03
CA THR A 14 -1.33 16.69 -8.08
C THR A 14 -2.11 18.00 -7.96
N THR A 15 -3.43 17.88 -7.94
CA THR A 15 -4.32 18.97 -7.53
C THR A 15 -4.28 19.15 -6.01
N HIS A 16 -4.82 20.25 -5.51
CA HIS A 16 -4.96 20.47 -4.06
C HIS A 16 -5.69 19.31 -3.37
N ASP A 17 -6.81 18.89 -3.91
CA ASP A 17 -7.63 17.83 -3.30
C ASP A 17 -6.94 16.46 -3.29
N GLU A 18 -6.16 16.16 -4.34
CA GLU A 18 -5.33 14.96 -4.40
C GLU A 18 -4.24 14.99 -3.32
N VAL A 19 -3.58 16.13 -3.13
CA VAL A 19 -2.58 16.33 -2.05
C VAL A 19 -3.21 16.12 -0.68
N GLU A 20 -4.37 16.73 -0.41
CA GLU A 20 -5.02 16.62 0.90
C GLU A 20 -5.51 15.19 1.17
N ARG A 21 -5.98 14.47 0.14
CA ARG A 21 -6.31 13.05 0.26
C ARG A 21 -5.09 12.21 0.62
N ILE A 22 -3.95 12.44 -0.03
CA ILE A 22 -2.71 11.72 0.23
C ILE A 22 -2.21 12.00 1.66
N ASN A 23 -2.25 13.26 2.09
CA ASN A 23 -1.91 13.67 3.46
C ASN A 23 -2.83 12.99 4.49
N TYR A 24 -4.14 13.00 4.25
CA TYR A 24 -5.11 12.33 5.12
C TYR A 24 -4.81 10.83 5.27
N LEU A 25 -4.58 10.13 4.16
CA LEU A 25 -4.29 8.70 4.19
C LEU A 25 -2.96 8.38 4.89
N ALA A 26 -1.94 9.23 4.73
CA ALA A 26 -0.69 9.09 5.45
C ALA A 26 -0.89 9.25 6.97
N GLN A 27 -1.70 10.20 7.40
CA GLN A 27 -2.04 10.41 8.82
C GLN A 27 -2.89 9.25 9.37
N MET A 28 -3.86 8.75 8.60
CA MET A 28 -4.63 7.56 8.97
C MET A 28 -3.72 6.34 9.18
N ASN A 29 -2.80 6.11 8.26
CA ASN A 29 -1.84 5.03 8.37
C ASN A 29 -0.94 5.19 9.62
N ARG A 30 -0.49 6.41 9.88
CA ARG A 30 0.26 6.72 11.10
C ARG A 30 -0.54 6.42 12.36
N HIS A 31 -1.82 6.81 12.38
CA HIS A 31 -2.71 6.54 13.51
C HIS A 31 -2.90 5.04 13.74
N LEU A 32 -3.09 4.26 12.67
CA LEU A 32 -3.15 2.80 12.76
C LEU A 32 -1.90 2.22 13.43
N TYR A 33 -0.71 2.60 12.99
CA TYR A 33 0.53 2.07 13.56
C TYR A 33 0.81 2.54 14.99
N THR A 34 0.49 3.79 15.31
CA THR A 34 0.87 4.36 16.61
C THR A 34 -0.16 4.21 17.70
N ARG A 35 -1.43 3.92 17.35
CA ARG A 35 -2.54 3.84 18.30
C ARG A 35 -3.29 2.52 18.21
N ILE A 36 -3.74 2.14 17.02
CA ILE A 36 -4.63 0.98 16.88
C ILE A 36 -3.88 -0.33 17.04
N VAL A 37 -2.70 -0.48 16.44
CA VAL A 37 -1.86 -1.69 16.58
C VAL A 37 -1.46 -1.94 18.05
N PRO A 38 -0.94 -0.95 18.79
CA PRO A 38 -0.65 -1.13 20.21
C PRO A 38 -1.89 -1.51 21.03
N GLY A 39 -3.06 -0.93 20.72
CA GLY A 39 -4.34 -1.29 21.36
C GLY A 39 -4.73 -2.74 21.12
N ALA A 40 -4.62 -3.22 19.88
CA ALA A 40 -4.90 -4.61 19.55
C ALA A 40 -3.93 -5.59 20.25
N LYS A 41 -2.65 -5.21 20.37
CA LYS A 41 -1.65 -5.97 21.14
C LYS A 41 -2.00 -6.03 22.62
N ALA A 42 -2.32 -4.90 23.22
CA ALA A 42 -2.73 -4.83 24.62
C ALA A 42 -4.00 -5.66 24.90
N ALA A 43 -4.96 -5.64 23.98
CA ALA A 43 -6.15 -6.49 24.08
C ALA A 43 -5.83 -8.00 24.01
N PHE A 44 -4.87 -8.37 23.15
CA PHE A 44 -4.39 -9.76 23.09
C PHE A 44 -3.83 -10.21 24.44
N GLU A 45 -2.87 -9.46 24.99
CA GLU A 45 -2.17 -9.78 26.23
C GLU A 45 -3.07 -9.74 27.47
N SER A 46 -4.00 -8.78 27.54
CA SER A 46 -4.84 -8.56 28.73
C SER A 46 -6.17 -9.30 28.74
N LYS A 47 -6.67 -9.70 27.57
CA LYS A 47 -7.99 -10.34 27.45
C LYS A 47 -7.90 -11.70 26.77
N VAL A 48 -7.38 -11.75 25.53
CA VAL A 48 -7.46 -12.95 24.68
C VAL A 48 -6.63 -14.12 25.23
N GLU A 49 -5.38 -13.89 25.60
CA GLU A 49 -4.54 -14.96 26.20
C GLU A 49 -5.10 -15.48 27.53
N PRO A 50 -5.49 -14.62 28.51
CA PRO A 50 -6.07 -15.09 29.75
C PRO A 50 -7.39 -15.87 29.57
N GLU A 51 -8.26 -15.42 28.67
CA GLU A 51 -9.51 -16.13 28.37
C GLU A 51 -9.25 -17.48 27.70
N PHE A 52 -8.31 -17.52 26.75
CA PHE A 52 -7.92 -18.76 26.11
C PHE A 52 -7.36 -19.77 27.12
N ARG A 53 -6.47 -19.32 28.00
CA ARG A 53 -5.90 -20.14 29.07
C ARG A 53 -6.98 -20.68 30.03
N LYS A 54 -7.90 -19.82 30.42
CA LYS A 54 -9.03 -20.19 31.27
C LYS A 54 -9.92 -21.25 30.62
N LYS A 55 -10.22 -21.09 29.32
CA LYS A 55 -11.11 -21.97 28.55
C LYS A 55 -10.48 -23.33 28.25
N ASN A 56 -9.18 -23.35 27.96
CA ASN A 56 -8.50 -24.54 27.42
C ASN A 56 -7.53 -25.21 28.41
N GLY A 57 -7.26 -24.60 29.57
CA GLY A 57 -6.32 -25.13 30.58
C GLY A 57 -4.84 -25.11 30.13
N ARG A 58 -4.51 -24.42 29.06
CA ARG A 58 -3.16 -24.33 28.48
C ARG A 58 -2.94 -23.00 27.73
N GLU A 59 -1.68 -22.74 27.43
CA GLU A 59 -1.30 -21.61 26.59
C GLU A 59 -1.64 -21.83 25.10
N ILE A 60 -1.65 -20.73 24.33
CA ILE A 60 -1.77 -20.73 22.88
C ILE A 60 -0.51 -21.36 22.28
N ALA A 61 -0.67 -22.42 21.47
CA ALA A 61 0.44 -23.21 20.96
C ALA A 61 1.04 -22.65 19.65
N ASN A 62 0.27 -21.94 18.85
CA ASN A 62 0.71 -21.48 17.52
C ASN A 62 -0.10 -20.28 17.03
N ARG A 63 0.35 -19.72 15.87
CA ARG A 63 -0.28 -18.54 15.26
C ARG A 63 -1.71 -18.77 14.80
N GLN A 64 -2.07 -19.96 14.39
CA GLN A 64 -3.41 -20.31 13.95
C GLN A 64 -4.40 -20.26 15.13
N GLU A 65 -4.03 -20.80 16.28
CA GLU A 65 -4.82 -20.69 17.51
C GLU A 65 -4.94 -19.24 17.98
N ALA A 66 -3.83 -18.49 17.99
CA ALA A 66 -3.84 -17.08 18.32
C ALA A 66 -4.80 -16.29 17.41
N ARG A 67 -4.72 -16.52 16.09
CA ARG A 67 -5.62 -15.88 15.13
C ARG A 67 -7.08 -16.25 15.39
N LYS A 68 -7.37 -17.52 15.64
CA LYS A 68 -8.74 -17.97 15.92
C LYS A 68 -9.32 -17.29 17.15
N ALA A 69 -8.54 -17.21 18.24
CA ALA A 69 -8.93 -16.52 19.45
C ALA A 69 -9.12 -15.01 19.25
N LEU A 70 -8.21 -14.38 18.48
CA LEU A 70 -8.28 -12.95 18.13
C LEU A 70 -9.52 -12.59 17.32
N LEU A 71 -10.03 -13.47 16.46
CA LEU A 71 -11.23 -13.22 15.66
C LEU A 71 -12.52 -13.08 16.51
N GLU A 72 -12.49 -13.49 17.76
CA GLU A 72 -13.58 -13.28 18.74
C GLU A 72 -13.43 -11.92 19.48
N ASN A 73 -12.29 -11.22 19.30
CA ASN A 73 -11.99 -9.95 19.95
C ASN A 73 -12.31 -8.74 19.06
N GLN A 74 -13.14 -7.83 19.57
CA GLN A 74 -13.62 -6.68 18.79
C GLN A 74 -12.51 -5.69 18.43
N GLU A 75 -11.53 -5.44 19.30
CA GLU A 75 -10.42 -4.53 19.03
C GLU A 75 -9.56 -5.05 17.87
N PHE A 76 -9.30 -6.35 17.84
CA PHE A 76 -8.57 -6.99 16.75
C PHE A 76 -9.34 -6.94 15.43
N CYS A 77 -10.66 -7.24 15.47
CA CYS A 77 -11.52 -7.18 14.28
C CYS A 77 -11.58 -5.76 13.71
N PHE A 78 -11.70 -4.75 14.58
CA PHE A 78 -11.66 -3.35 14.17
C PHE A 78 -10.31 -2.99 13.50
N TRP A 79 -9.20 -3.34 14.16
CA TRP A 79 -7.87 -3.14 13.57
C TRP A 79 -7.74 -3.79 12.19
N SER A 80 -8.15 -5.04 12.07
CA SER A 80 -8.06 -5.80 10.82
C SER A 80 -8.86 -5.13 9.69
N ALA A 81 -10.10 -4.71 9.98
CA ALA A 81 -10.96 -4.02 9.02
C ALA A 81 -10.41 -2.64 8.63
N ALA A 82 -10.00 -1.84 9.63
CA ALA A 82 -9.45 -0.50 9.39
C ALA A 82 -8.15 -0.57 8.58
N ARG A 83 -7.26 -1.53 8.89
CA ARG A 83 -6.03 -1.76 8.14
C ARG A 83 -6.32 -2.15 6.68
N ARG A 84 -7.28 -3.04 6.45
CA ARG A 84 -7.66 -3.44 5.09
C ARG A 84 -8.22 -2.27 4.30
N ALA A 85 -9.16 -1.54 4.86
CA ALA A 85 -9.76 -0.36 4.22
C ALA A 85 -8.69 0.71 3.89
N THR A 86 -7.78 1.00 4.83
CA THR A 86 -6.68 1.95 4.58
C THR A 86 -5.73 1.44 3.51
N MET A 87 -5.45 0.14 3.45
CA MET A 87 -4.62 -0.45 2.40
C MET A 87 -5.24 -0.27 1.01
N GLU A 88 -6.53 -0.55 0.87
CA GLU A 88 -7.25 -0.34 -0.39
C GLU A 88 -7.25 1.14 -0.80
N GLN A 89 -7.58 2.02 0.13
CA GLN A 89 -7.61 3.46 -0.15
C GLN A 89 -6.25 4.03 -0.55
N ARG A 90 -5.16 3.58 0.07
CA ARG A 90 -3.81 4.06 -0.28
C ARG A 90 -3.41 3.64 -1.69
N GLN A 91 -3.76 2.42 -2.11
CA GLN A 91 -3.47 1.95 -3.46
C GLN A 91 -4.31 2.67 -4.52
N GLN A 92 -5.44 3.22 -4.12
CA GLN A 92 -6.30 4.02 -4.99
C GLN A 92 -5.97 5.53 -4.96
N ALA A 93 -5.22 6.00 -3.96
CA ALA A 93 -4.99 7.44 -3.74
C ALA A 93 -4.31 8.12 -4.92
N GLY A 94 -3.28 7.49 -5.48
CA GLY A 94 -2.55 8.00 -6.64
C GLY A 94 -3.11 7.54 -7.99
N ARG A 95 -4.00 6.55 -7.99
CA ARG A 95 -4.46 5.91 -9.21
C ARG A 95 -5.15 6.88 -10.18
N TRP A 96 -6.11 7.64 -9.71
CA TRP A 96 -6.82 8.60 -10.55
C TRP A 96 -5.92 9.74 -11.02
N THR A 97 -5.00 10.18 -10.16
CA THR A 97 -3.97 11.16 -10.48
C THR A 97 -3.09 10.66 -11.63
N ALA A 98 -2.62 9.42 -11.55
CA ALA A 98 -1.82 8.82 -12.62
C ALA A 98 -2.64 8.55 -13.88
N ILE A 99 -3.87 8.00 -13.77
CA ILE A 99 -4.72 7.68 -14.92
C ILE A 99 -5.07 8.94 -15.75
N ARG A 100 -5.39 10.07 -15.13
CA ARG A 100 -5.72 11.28 -15.87
C ARG A 100 -4.53 11.87 -16.65
N GLN A 101 -3.31 11.42 -16.35
CA GLN A 101 -2.06 11.87 -16.98
C GLN A 101 -1.35 10.73 -17.72
N ARG A 102 -1.95 9.56 -17.84
CA ARG A 102 -1.30 8.34 -18.32
C ARG A 102 -0.59 8.50 -19.67
N GLU A 103 -1.21 9.22 -20.60
CA GLU A 103 -0.65 9.42 -21.95
C GLU A 103 0.59 10.31 -21.91
N SER A 104 0.52 11.44 -21.20
CA SER A 104 1.66 12.34 -21.05
C SER A 104 2.80 11.71 -20.23
N LEU A 105 2.49 10.96 -19.19
CA LEU A 105 3.49 10.24 -18.40
C LEU A 105 4.19 9.16 -19.24
N ALA A 106 3.46 8.43 -20.06
CA ALA A 106 4.03 7.42 -20.95
C ALA A 106 4.91 8.06 -22.03
N GLU A 107 4.54 9.24 -22.57
CA GLU A 107 5.36 9.96 -23.51
C GLU A 107 6.68 10.42 -22.91
N ILE A 108 6.64 11.04 -21.73
CA ILE A 108 7.84 11.44 -20.98
C ILE A 108 8.73 10.22 -20.68
N ALA A 109 8.13 9.12 -20.22
CA ALA A 109 8.85 7.89 -19.93
C ALA A 109 9.55 7.35 -21.19
N ARG A 110 8.86 7.33 -22.32
CA ARG A 110 9.42 6.90 -23.60
C ARG A 110 10.62 7.75 -24.02
N GLU A 111 10.50 9.07 -23.95
CA GLU A 111 11.59 10.00 -24.28
C GLU A 111 12.83 9.78 -23.39
N LEU A 112 12.63 9.54 -22.10
CA LEU A 112 13.70 9.30 -21.14
C LEU A 112 14.40 7.95 -21.34
N THR A 113 13.70 6.97 -21.91
CA THR A 113 14.20 5.59 -22.02
C THR A 113 14.62 5.19 -23.43
N GLU A 114 14.35 6.01 -24.45
CA GLU A 114 14.55 5.69 -25.88
C GLU A 114 15.97 5.22 -26.22
N ASN A 115 16.98 5.71 -25.50
CA ASN A 115 18.38 5.32 -25.71
C ASN A 115 19.09 4.98 -24.38
N ASP A 116 18.34 4.57 -23.36
CA ASP A 116 18.93 4.23 -22.07
C ASP A 116 19.39 2.76 -22.05
N GLU A 117 20.68 2.53 -22.26
CA GLU A 117 21.29 1.19 -22.23
C GLU A 117 21.14 0.47 -20.88
N ARG A 118 20.78 1.18 -19.82
CA ARG A 118 20.53 0.60 -18.50
C ARG A 118 19.18 -0.11 -18.43
N LEU A 119 18.24 0.24 -19.31
CA LEU A 119 16.92 -0.38 -19.39
C LEU A 119 16.96 -1.58 -20.33
N GLN A 120 16.89 -2.77 -19.75
CA GLN A 120 16.83 -4.03 -20.49
C GLN A 120 15.46 -4.67 -20.27
N LEU A 121 14.63 -4.70 -21.30
CA LEU A 121 13.30 -5.28 -21.27
C LEU A 121 13.29 -6.56 -22.11
N ASP A 122 12.64 -7.61 -21.59
CA ASP A 122 12.33 -8.81 -22.34
C ASP A 122 10.84 -8.77 -22.74
N PRO A 123 10.51 -8.50 -24.02
CA PRO A 123 9.15 -8.41 -24.49
C PRO A 123 8.42 -9.77 -24.50
N ASN A 124 9.15 -10.87 -24.32
CA ASN A 124 8.59 -12.23 -24.32
C ASN A 124 8.46 -12.81 -22.91
N ILE A 125 8.70 -12.02 -21.87
CA ILE A 125 8.60 -12.50 -20.48
C ILE A 125 7.16 -12.94 -20.18
N GLU A 126 7.00 -14.19 -19.78
CA GLU A 126 5.73 -14.66 -19.23
C GLU A 126 5.59 -14.26 -17.76
N VAL A 127 4.55 -13.48 -17.45
CA VAL A 127 4.26 -13.10 -16.07
C VAL A 127 3.83 -14.34 -15.29
N PRO A 128 4.58 -14.77 -14.25
CA PRO A 128 4.25 -15.95 -13.47
C PRO A 128 2.85 -15.87 -12.84
N ARG A 129 2.14 -16.99 -12.79
CA ARG A 129 0.78 -17.06 -12.27
C ARG A 129 0.65 -16.54 -10.82
N TYR A 130 1.66 -16.72 -9.99
CA TYR A 130 1.66 -16.22 -8.62
C TYR A 130 1.74 -14.70 -8.55
N VAL A 131 2.20 -14.01 -9.60
CA VAL A 131 2.17 -12.56 -9.74
C VAL A 131 0.84 -12.10 -10.32
N SER A 132 0.39 -12.73 -11.43
CA SER A 132 -0.80 -12.33 -12.16
C SER A 132 -2.13 -12.76 -11.52
N GLY A 133 -2.12 -13.86 -10.76
CA GLY A 133 -3.33 -14.45 -10.17
C GLY A 133 -3.72 -13.90 -8.81
N VAL A 134 -2.89 -13.08 -8.16
CA VAL A 134 -3.12 -12.57 -6.80
C VAL A 134 -2.80 -11.09 -6.72
N ASP A 135 -3.81 -10.30 -6.37
CA ASP A 135 -3.61 -8.87 -6.05
C ASP A 135 -3.12 -8.71 -4.60
N HIS A 136 -1.82 -8.70 -4.42
CA HIS A 136 -1.19 -8.57 -3.11
C HIS A 136 -1.41 -7.19 -2.45
N HIS A 137 -1.58 -6.16 -3.25
CA HIS A 137 -1.63 -4.77 -2.79
C HIS A 137 -3.01 -4.13 -2.90
N CYS A 138 -4.04 -4.90 -3.25
CA CYS A 138 -5.39 -4.38 -3.49
C CYS A 138 -5.41 -3.30 -4.60
N MET A 139 -4.51 -3.45 -5.55
CA MET A 139 -4.38 -2.57 -6.70
C MET A 139 -4.89 -3.31 -7.94
N PRO A 140 -5.98 -2.85 -8.56
CA PRO A 140 -6.52 -3.47 -9.76
C PRO A 140 -5.48 -3.63 -10.87
N GLY A 141 -5.34 -4.85 -11.39
CA GLY A 141 -4.32 -5.19 -12.37
C GLY A 141 -2.93 -5.44 -11.80
N SER A 142 -2.75 -5.28 -10.48
CA SER A 142 -1.45 -5.40 -9.83
C SER A 142 -0.37 -4.52 -10.50
N TYR A 143 0.90 -4.89 -10.46
CA TYR A 143 1.99 -4.12 -11.07
C TYR A 143 2.30 -4.49 -12.52
N HIS A 144 1.70 -5.56 -13.03
CA HIS A 144 1.96 -6.09 -14.37
C HIS A 144 0.95 -5.66 -15.43
N SER A 145 -0.14 -5.00 -15.04
CA SER A 145 -1.17 -4.57 -16.01
C SER A 145 -0.86 -3.20 -16.57
N GLU A 146 -1.02 -3.11 -17.88
CA GLU A 146 -0.88 -1.88 -18.67
C GLU A 146 -2.21 -1.56 -19.37
N TYR A 147 -2.55 -0.28 -19.53
CA TYR A 147 -3.69 0.15 -20.34
C TYR A 147 -3.36 0.14 -21.83
N PHE A 148 -2.08 0.33 -22.16
CA PHE A 148 -1.51 0.28 -23.51
C PHE A 148 0.01 0.00 -23.40
N PRO A 149 0.67 -0.44 -24.49
CA PRO A 149 2.10 -0.72 -24.45
C PRO A 149 2.93 0.48 -24.00
N GLY A 150 3.78 0.29 -23.01
CA GLY A 150 4.63 1.35 -22.42
C GLY A 150 3.93 2.23 -21.38
N ASP A 151 2.77 1.82 -20.88
CA ASP A 151 2.06 2.51 -19.80
C ASP A 151 2.84 2.42 -18.48
N VAL A 152 3.10 3.58 -17.87
CA VAL A 152 3.78 3.71 -16.57
C VAL A 152 2.83 4.04 -15.41
N THR A 153 1.53 3.96 -15.63
CA THR A 153 0.50 4.36 -14.65
C THR A 153 0.65 3.63 -13.31
N ASN A 154 1.01 2.35 -13.31
CA ASN A 154 1.18 1.59 -12.08
C ASN A 154 2.40 2.05 -11.27
N GLY A 155 3.52 2.36 -11.93
CA GLY A 155 4.70 2.95 -11.30
C GLY A 155 4.38 4.33 -10.72
N ALA A 156 3.76 5.19 -11.51
CA ALA A 156 3.35 6.52 -11.09
C ALA A 156 2.35 6.51 -9.91
N ASN A 157 1.42 5.55 -9.87
CA ASN A 157 0.57 5.33 -8.70
C ASN A 157 1.38 4.92 -7.47
N TYR A 158 2.41 4.11 -7.64
CA TYR A 158 3.23 3.63 -6.54
C TYR A 158 4.02 4.75 -5.86
N ASP A 159 4.45 5.77 -6.60
CA ASP A 159 5.13 6.94 -6.05
C ASP A 159 4.28 7.63 -4.97
N HIS A 160 3.00 7.82 -5.22
CA HIS A 160 2.08 8.35 -4.21
C HIS A 160 1.86 7.36 -3.05
N ALA A 161 1.73 6.08 -3.37
CA ALA A 161 1.48 5.04 -2.37
C ALA A 161 2.66 4.89 -1.39
N GLY A 162 3.90 5.11 -1.83
CA GLY A 162 5.10 5.08 -1.00
C GLY A 162 5.02 6.06 0.16
N PHE A 163 4.63 7.29 -0.08
CA PHE A 163 4.42 8.29 0.97
C PHE A 163 3.34 7.87 1.98
N VAL A 164 2.19 7.40 1.50
CA VAL A 164 1.10 6.95 2.37
C VAL A 164 1.51 5.72 3.18
N THR A 165 2.17 4.75 2.54
CA THR A 165 2.60 3.50 3.18
C THR A 165 3.52 3.73 4.36
N THR A 166 4.41 4.69 4.24
CA THR A 166 5.39 5.04 5.27
C THR A 166 4.92 6.11 6.24
N ALA A 167 3.62 6.41 6.24
CA ALA A 167 3.04 7.44 7.10
C ALA A 167 3.70 8.82 6.92
N GLY A 168 4.11 9.14 5.72
CA GLY A 168 4.75 10.41 5.35
C GLY A 168 6.24 10.49 5.66
N LEU A 169 6.90 9.36 5.97
CA LEU A 169 8.33 9.36 6.32
C LEU A 169 9.24 9.35 5.07
N LEU A 170 8.93 8.56 4.05
CA LEU A 170 9.80 8.42 2.86
C LEU A 170 9.96 9.72 2.05
N GLY A 171 8.98 10.61 2.07
CA GLY A 171 9.07 11.88 1.35
C GLY A 171 10.21 12.82 1.79
N LYS A 172 10.86 12.52 2.91
CA LYS A 172 12.03 13.27 3.41
C LYS A 172 13.37 12.71 2.93
N TYR A 173 13.37 11.54 2.29
CA TYR A 173 14.59 10.79 1.97
C TYR A 173 14.70 10.44 0.49
N SER A 174 13.85 11.03 -0.34
CA SER A 174 13.83 10.81 -1.79
C SER A 174 14.75 11.77 -2.59
N ASP A 175 15.70 12.40 -1.91
CA ASP A 175 16.74 13.22 -2.54
C ASP A 175 17.95 12.38 -2.95
#